data_240207f6ef4ccb4914a9a536c4210cd1
#
_entry.id   240207f6ef4ccb4914a9a536c4210cd1
#
_cell.length_a   1.000
_cell.length_b   1.000
_cell.length_c   1.000
_cell.angle_alpha   90.00
_cell.angle_beta   90.00
_cell.angle_gamma   90.00
#
_symmetry.space_group_name_H-M   'P 1'
#
loop_
_entity.id
_entity.type
_entity.pdbx_description
1 polymer ?
#
loop_
_entity_poly.entity_id
_entity_poly.type
_entity_poly.pdbx_seq_one_letter_code
_entity_poly.pdbx_strand_id
1 'polypeptide(L)'
;MTIHPKAKLTFAFFVGCLLPASQSFAQEEYTEPEQAPAVTLNGSIQSDIMVAPQTDAAIGAFDDSYDNSSFLTNTFVDLQLQSKWIDAGGRFELKEWPMPGFQDKHNDFKGWGVPNLWAKFKTKVADVTLGTFYEQFGSGFILRAYEERSLGVDNSILGARVAVRPFNGAQIKAICGKQRAYWDWDTGLISGADAELSLEELITKWSESNTHLTIGGSWINKREDPDETIMADVTHKLNLPEFVNAFDARVRFQKNDFAALAEYAQKSADPNTLNNFIYSKGTAAMLSLSYSHTGLSLLAQVKRSENMGFRNKRNVPEDCSAYYINHMPAFTLDHTYTLAALYPYVTQSEGEWAYQGAIGYNFKRKTALGGRYGTKLKLNYSLVKGLENNNIDGKSGTEGLKNSFFKNGDIYYQDLNLQIDKRFTKQFEGHFMYMYQQFNKTILRGEGGNIYSNIFIGDGKWTINDRFTLRAEAQYLLTEHESGDWGCGLVELSVAPYFMFSVSDQIGRTEPKNGIYGEKAHYYNAAITFDYKAHRIMVGYGRTRAGYNCTGGVCRFVPASKGITINYNYNF
;
A
#
# COMPACT_ATOMS: atom_id res chain seq x y z
N MET A 1 16.13 47.03 6.82
CA MET A 1 14.85 46.90 7.56
C MET A 1 13.95 46.01 6.69
N THR A 2 14.09 44.71 6.86
CA THR A 2 13.57 43.69 5.95
C THR A 2 12.67 42.74 6.76
N ILE A 3 11.42 42.70 6.39
CA ILE A 3 10.37 41.89 7.03
C ILE A 3 10.29 40.56 6.29
N HIS A 4 10.56 39.45 6.99
CA HIS A 4 10.32 38.11 6.51
C HIS A 4 8.83 37.72 6.65
N PRO A 5 8.19 37.13 5.65
CA PRO A 5 6.91 36.49 5.83
C PRO A 5 7.10 35.10 6.43
N LYS A 6 6.46 34.84 7.56
CA LYS A 6 6.38 33.51 8.18
C LYS A 6 5.50 32.60 7.34
N ALA A 7 6.09 31.63 6.70
CA ALA A 7 5.36 30.51 6.10
C ALA A 7 4.69 29.71 7.24
N LYS A 8 3.38 29.70 7.26
CA LYS A 8 2.58 28.81 8.09
C LYS A 8 2.59 27.43 7.43
N LEU A 9 3.50 26.56 7.86
CA LEU A 9 3.43 25.14 7.55
C LEU A 9 2.27 24.54 8.37
N THR A 10 1.08 24.50 7.77
CA THR A 10 -0.02 23.72 8.31
C THR A 10 0.18 22.29 7.81
N PHE A 11 0.72 21.43 8.67
CA PHE A 11 0.81 19.98 8.42
C PHE A 11 -0.62 19.42 8.39
N ALA A 12 -1.16 19.26 7.19
CA ALA A 12 -2.33 18.44 6.94
C ALA A 12 -1.87 16.97 6.84
N PHE A 13 -1.51 16.37 7.98
CA PHE A 13 -1.33 14.93 8.10
C PHE A 13 -2.67 14.37 8.56
N PHE A 14 -3.55 14.05 7.63
CA PHE A 14 -4.60 13.05 7.80
C PHE A 14 -5.45 12.93 6.53
N VAL A 15 -5.53 11.78 6.03
CA VAL A 15 -6.19 11.12 4.93
C VAL A 15 -5.13 10.64 3.92
N GLY A 16 -4.16 9.90 4.43
CA GLY A 16 -3.15 9.25 3.59
C GLY A 16 -3.44 7.79 3.28
N CYS A 17 -4.62 7.28 3.63
CA CYS A 17 -4.99 5.92 3.24
C CYS A 17 -6.28 6.01 2.45
N LEU A 18 -6.21 5.65 1.15
CA LEU A 18 -7.32 5.32 0.27
C LEU A 18 -8.03 6.43 -0.53
N LEU A 19 -7.55 7.65 -0.54
CA LEU A 19 -7.67 8.33 -1.81
C LEU A 19 -6.42 7.94 -2.60
N PRO A 20 -6.53 7.38 -3.82
CA PRO A 20 -5.45 7.51 -4.77
C PRO A 20 -5.08 8.98 -4.69
N ALA A 21 -3.79 9.29 -4.53
CA ALA A 21 -3.37 10.66 -4.63
C ALA A 21 -4.00 11.19 -5.92
N SER A 22 -5.21 11.76 -5.79
CA SER A 22 -5.69 12.68 -6.75
C SER A 22 -4.66 13.79 -6.63
N GLN A 23 -3.58 13.68 -7.42
CA GLN A 23 -2.93 14.86 -7.85
C GLN A 23 -4.10 15.67 -8.40
N SER A 24 -4.64 16.57 -7.57
CA SER A 24 -5.31 17.71 -8.09
C SER A 24 -4.26 18.31 -9.02
N PHE A 25 -4.39 18.01 -10.29
CA PHE A 25 -3.77 18.81 -11.31
C PHE A 25 -4.48 20.17 -11.21
N ALA A 26 -4.09 20.97 -10.20
CA ALA A 26 -4.14 22.40 -10.40
C ALA A 26 -3.43 22.57 -11.73
N GLN A 27 -4.10 23.00 -12.76
CA GLN A 27 -3.47 23.59 -13.91
C GLN A 27 -2.56 24.65 -13.33
N GLU A 28 -1.28 24.34 -13.16
CA GLU A 28 -0.28 25.36 -13.11
C GLU A 28 -0.41 26.07 -14.44
N GLU A 29 -0.97 27.25 -14.39
CA GLU A 29 -0.88 28.23 -15.46
C GLU A 29 0.60 28.24 -15.84
N TYR A 30 0.91 27.77 -17.05
CA TYR A 30 2.27 27.61 -17.54
C TYR A 30 2.89 29.00 -17.68
N THR A 31 3.33 29.56 -16.57
CA THR A 31 4.26 30.67 -16.54
C THR A 31 5.62 30.08 -16.91
N GLU A 32 6.13 30.40 -18.08
CA GLU A 32 7.50 30.07 -18.44
C GLU A 32 8.42 30.51 -17.30
N PRO A 33 9.08 29.59 -16.60
CA PRO A 33 10.06 29.98 -15.61
C PRO A 33 11.22 30.62 -16.36
N GLU A 34 11.50 31.87 -16.05
CA GLU A 34 12.70 32.58 -16.48
C GLU A 34 13.92 31.73 -16.06
N GLN A 35 14.62 31.12 -17.03
CA GLN A 35 15.87 30.38 -16.88
C GLN A 35 15.85 29.09 -16.00
N ALA A 36 14.94 28.17 -16.24
CA ALA A 36 15.16 26.79 -15.82
C ALA A 36 16.32 26.18 -16.64
N PRO A 37 17.23 25.37 -16.03
CA PRO A 37 18.28 24.71 -16.76
C PRO A 37 17.66 23.89 -17.90
N ALA A 38 18.29 23.91 -19.08
CA ALA A 38 17.78 23.27 -20.28
C ALA A 38 17.56 21.76 -20.07
N VAL A 39 18.30 21.15 -19.15
CA VAL A 39 18.22 19.74 -18.75
C VAL A 39 18.61 19.62 -17.27
N THR A 40 17.83 18.84 -16.52
CA THR A 40 18.12 18.50 -15.12
C THR A 40 18.34 16.99 -15.02
N LEU A 41 19.40 16.57 -14.34
CA LEU A 41 19.67 15.18 -14.00
C LEU A 41 19.40 15.00 -12.49
N ASN A 42 18.52 14.06 -12.17
CA ASN A 42 18.25 13.65 -10.80
C ASN A 42 18.50 12.16 -10.68
N GLY A 43 18.83 11.70 -9.47
CA GLY A 43 18.99 10.29 -9.23
C GLY A 43 18.83 9.94 -7.77
N SER A 44 18.65 8.64 -7.53
CA SER A 44 18.62 8.09 -6.18
C SER A 44 19.30 6.75 -6.12
N ILE A 45 19.90 6.45 -4.96
CA ILE A 45 20.42 5.14 -4.61
C ILE A 45 19.72 4.72 -3.32
N GLN A 46 19.09 3.57 -3.36
CA GLN A 46 18.58 2.90 -2.17
C GLN A 46 19.21 1.51 -2.09
N SER A 47 19.79 1.17 -0.95
CA SER A 47 20.40 -0.15 -0.75
C SER A 47 20.08 -0.64 0.65
N ASP A 48 19.40 -1.78 0.74
CA ASP A 48 19.13 -2.52 1.95
C ASP A 48 20.02 -3.75 1.95
N ILE A 49 20.90 -3.87 2.95
CA ILE A 49 21.92 -4.90 3.04
C ILE A 49 21.82 -5.58 4.39
N MET A 50 21.93 -6.90 4.42
CA MET A 50 22.17 -7.67 5.63
C MET A 50 23.53 -8.34 5.52
N VAL A 51 24.44 -8.01 6.44
CA VAL A 51 25.79 -8.60 6.52
C VAL A 51 25.80 -9.68 7.59
N ALA A 52 26.49 -10.79 7.29
CA ALA A 52 26.62 -11.92 8.20
C ALA A 52 25.28 -12.37 8.83
N PRO A 53 24.30 -12.78 8.02
CA PRO A 53 23.06 -13.33 8.53
C PRO A 53 23.38 -14.51 9.45
N GLN A 54 22.68 -14.59 10.60
CA GLN A 54 22.96 -15.56 11.64
C GLN A 54 21.78 -16.51 11.83
N THR A 55 22.04 -17.81 11.88
CA THR A 55 21.03 -18.79 12.26
C THR A 55 20.57 -18.58 13.70
N ASP A 56 19.28 -18.76 13.95
CA ASP A 56 18.69 -18.67 15.29
C ASP A 56 17.49 -19.60 15.40
N ALA A 57 17.74 -20.83 15.86
CA ALA A 57 16.73 -21.88 15.94
C ALA A 57 15.55 -21.51 16.87
N ALA A 58 15.77 -20.65 17.87
CA ALA A 58 14.70 -20.25 18.79
C ALA A 58 13.61 -19.42 18.13
N ILE A 59 13.89 -18.79 17.00
CA ILE A 59 12.90 -18.02 16.21
C ILE A 59 12.75 -18.53 14.77
N GLY A 60 13.45 -19.61 14.42
CA GLY A 60 13.45 -20.14 13.04
C GLY A 60 14.15 -19.22 12.03
N ALA A 61 15.13 -18.42 12.47
CA ALA A 61 15.87 -17.55 11.57
C ALA A 61 16.93 -18.33 10.80
N PHE A 62 16.94 -18.20 9.45
CA PHE A 62 17.94 -18.76 8.57
C PHE A 62 18.20 -20.26 8.84
N ASP A 63 17.14 -21.05 8.87
CA ASP A 63 17.21 -22.51 8.98
C ASP A 63 17.94 -23.15 7.77
N ASP A 64 18.05 -24.48 7.75
CA ASP A 64 18.77 -25.23 6.72
C ASP A 64 18.23 -25.00 5.29
N SER A 65 17.05 -24.42 5.12
CA SER A 65 16.47 -24.06 3.83
C SER A 65 17.02 -22.76 3.24
N TYR A 66 17.78 -21.99 4.05
CA TYR A 66 18.31 -20.71 3.67
C TYR A 66 19.70 -20.80 3.03
N ASP A 67 19.92 -20.08 1.92
CA ASP A 67 21.23 -20.01 1.28
C ASP A 67 22.23 -19.21 2.16
N ASN A 68 23.29 -19.85 2.61
CA ASN A 68 24.31 -19.32 3.53
C ASN A 68 25.19 -18.23 2.89
N SER A 69 24.62 -17.25 2.21
CA SER A 69 25.40 -16.15 1.64
C SER A 69 25.96 -15.23 2.73
N SER A 70 27.16 -14.69 2.52
CA SER A 70 27.82 -13.80 3.46
C SER A 70 27.13 -12.44 3.61
N PHE A 71 26.32 -12.07 2.62
CA PHE A 71 25.50 -10.84 2.66
C PHE A 71 24.27 -10.98 1.75
N LEU A 72 23.22 -10.24 2.08
CA LEU A 72 21.98 -10.14 1.32
C LEU A 72 21.78 -8.70 0.92
N THR A 73 21.19 -8.46 -0.24
CA THR A 73 20.96 -7.07 -0.71
C THR A 73 19.75 -6.92 -1.60
N ASN A 74 19.05 -5.80 -1.41
CA ASN A 74 18.13 -5.22 -2.39
C ASN A 74 18.63 -3.80 -2.68
N THR A 75 19.19 -3.58 -3.87
CA THR A 75 19.75 -2.29 -4.27
C THR A 75 19.04 -1.77 -5.50
N PHE A 76 18.70 -0.49 -5.48
CA PHE A 76 18.05 0.25 -6.56
C PHE A 76 18.84 1.52 -6.83
N VAL A 77 19.16 1.75 -8.11
CA VAL A 77 19.77 2.99 -8.59
C VAL A 77 18.87 3.57 -9.66
N ASP A 78 18.20 4.66 -9.36
CA ASP A 78 17.34 5.38 -10.29
C ASP A 78 18.07 6.59 -10.86
N LEU A 79 17.94 6.79 -12.17
CA LEU A 79 18.42 7.97 -12.88
C LEU A 79 17.27 8.55 -13.70
N GLN A 80 17.08 9.86 -13.62
CA GLN A 80 16.06 10.57 -14.36
C GLN A 80 16.60 11.86 -14.94
N LEU A 81 16.42 12.03 -16.23
CA LEU A 81 16.72 13.23 -16.99
C LEU A 81 15.39 13.94 -17.28
N GLN A 82 15.32 15.22 -16.97
CA GLN A 82 14.14 16.05 -17.22
C GLN A 82 14.51 17.23 -18.12
N SER A 83 13.68 17.48 -19.13
CA SER A 83 13.79 18.64 -20.00
C SER A 83 12.42 19.20 -20.35
N LYS A 84 12.38 20.31 -21.09
CA LYS A 84 11.13 20.95 -21.52
C LYS A 84 10.23 20.01 -22.33
N TRP A 85 10.81 19.16 -23.21
CA TRP A 85 10.07 18.36 -24.18
C TRP A 85 10.15 16.85 -23.95
N ILE A 86 11.20 16.41 -23.28
CA ILE A 86 11.48 14.98 -23.09
C ILE A 86 11.96 14.76 -21.67
N ASP A 87 11.32 13.82 -20.98
CA ASP A 87 11.86 13.20 -19.77
C ASP A 87 12.27 11.78 -20.11
N ALA A 88 13.36 11.29 -19.53
CA ALA A 88 13.78 9.91 -19.69
C ALA A 88 14.33 9.40 -18.36
N GLY A 89 14.22 8.13 -18.13
CA GLY A 89 14.74 7.54 -16.91
C GLY A 89 14.97 6.05 -17.03
N GLY A 90 15.73 5.53 -16.07
CA GLY A 90 15.99 4.11 -15.96
C GLY A 90 16.39 3.75 -14.54
N ARG A 91 16.24 2.47 -14.22
CA ARG A 91 16.61 1.90 -12.93
C ARG A 91 17.47 0.68 -13.13
N PHE A 92 18.57 0.63 -12.39
CA PHE A 92 19.34 -0.58 -12.16
C PHE A 92 18.89 -1.21 -10.83
N GLU A 93 18.68 -2.51 -10.83
CA GLU A 93 18.37 -3.30 -9.62
C GLU A 93 19.39 -4.42 -9.43
N LEU A 94 19.74 -4.67 -8.15
CA LEU A 94 20.60 -5.78 -7.75
C LEU A 94 19.98 -6.49 -6.55
N LYS A 95 19.64 -7.76 -6.73
CA LYS A 95 19.11 -8.69 -5.73
C LYS A 95 19.77 -10.05 -5.89
N GLU A 96 21.11 -10.07 -6.07
CA GLU A 96 21.86 -11.32 -6.30
C GLU A 96 21.68 -12.30 -5.13
N TRP A 97 21.61 -11.79 -3.92
CA TRP A 97 21.20 -12.46 -2.70
C TRP A 97 20.09 -11.65 -2.04
N PRO A 98 18.82 -11.93 -2.34
CA PRO A 98 17.72 -11.10 -1.89
C PRO A 98 17.59 -11.05 -0.36
N MET A 99 17.10 -9.93 0.16
CA MET A 99 16.76 -9.75 1.57
C MET A 99 15.65 -10.73 2.02
N PRO A 100 15.53 -11.06 3.33
CA PRO A 100 14.45 -11.89 3.85
C PRO A 100 13.07 -11.40 3.40
N GLY A 101 12.20 -12.32 2.99
CA GLY A 101 10.91 -12.02 2.38
C GLY A 101 10.94 -11.83 0.86
N PHE A 102 12.13 -11.72 0.26
CA PHE A 102 12.34 -11.71 -1.20
C PHE A 102 12.95 -13.01 -1.71
N GLN A 103 13.01 -13.99 -0.86
CA GLN A 103 13.43 -15.35 -1.18
C GLN A 103 12.17 -16.19 -1.23
N ASP A 104 11.74 -16.53 -2.42
CA ASP A 104 10.68 -17.48 -2.63
C ASP A 104 11.26 -18.85 -3.02
N LYS A 105 10.39 -19.86 -3.07
CA LYS A 105 10.79 -21.23 -3.42
C LYS A 105 11.40 -21.36 -4.82
N HIS A 106 11.18 -20.37 -5.67
CA HIS A 106 11.58 -20.36 -7.08
C HIS A 106 12.73 -19.40 -7.37
N ASN A 107 13.25 -18.66 -6.38
CA ASN A 107 14.28 -17.62 -6.54
C ASN A 107 13.91 -16.52 -7.57
N ASP A 108 12.62 -16.25 -7.74
CA ASP A 108 12.11 -15.33 -8.76
C ASP A 108 12.60 -13.89 -8.58
N PHE A 109 12.98 -13.52 -7.35
CA PHE A 109 13.55 -12.20 -7.05
C PHE A 109 15.07 -12.12 -7.23
N LYS A 110 15.79 -13.26 -7.33
CA LYS A 110 17.24 -13.28 -7.46
C LYS A 110 17.65 -12.79 -8.84
N GLY A 111 18.57 -11.81 -8.90
CA GLY A 111 19.11 -11.30 -10.15
C GLY A 111 19.57 -9.86 -10.08
N TRP A 112 20.02 -9.36 -11.22
CA TRP A 112 20.37 -7.95 -11.42
C TRP A 112 20.10 -7.54 -12.87
N GLY A 113 19.87 -6.25 -13.08
CA GLY A 113 19.60 -5.75 -14.43
C GLY A 113 19.02 -4.34 -14.44
N VAL A 114 18.50 -3.96 -15.61
CA VAL A 114 17.81 -2.68 -15.85
C VAL A 114 16.34 -2.96 -16.22
N PRO A 115 15.48 -3.31 -15.25
CA PRO A 115 14.09 -3.67 -15.53
C PRO A 115 13.20 -2.48 -15.83
N ASN A 116 13.66 -1.26 -15.60
CA ASN A 116 12.89 -0.05 -15.86
C ASN A 116 13.71 0.90 -16.75
N LEU A 117 13.14 1.20 -17.93
CA LEU A 117 13.72 2.15 -18.88
C LEU A 117 12.58 2.80 -19.66
N TRP A 118 12.53 4.14 -19.70
CA TRP A 118 11.45 4.87 -20.33
C TRP A 118 11.86 6.23 -20.87
N ALA A 119 11.08 6.72 -21.85
CA ALA A 119 11.14 8.08 -22.33
C ALA A 119 9.72 8.64 -22.49
N LYS A 120 9.51 9.86 -22.01
CA LYS A 120 8.24 10.60 -22.07
C LYS A 120 8.42 11.85 -22.91
N PHE A 121 7.68 11.94 -24.00
CA PHE A 121 7.58 13.12 -24.86
C PHE A 121 6.41 13.97 -24.42
N LYS A 122 6.65 15.26 -24.18
CA LYS A 122 5.67 16.20 -23.64
C LYS A 122 5.31 17.26 -24.65
N THR A 123 4.01 17.46 -24.86
CA THR A 123 3.47 18.59 -25.62
C THR A 123 2.37 19.28 -24.80
N LYS A 124 1.88 20.42 -25.29
CA LYS A 124 0.77 21.12 -24.61
C LYS A 124 -0.54 20.31 -24.58
N VAL A 125 -0.75 19.45 -25.55
CA VAL A 125 -2.01 18.71 -25.73
C VAL A 125 -1.89 17.24 -25.37
N ALA A 126 -0.70 16.66 -25.54
CA ALA A 126 -0.49 15.22 -25.39
C ALA A 126 0.88 14.90 -24.78
N ASP A 127 0.92 13.85 -23.97
CA ASP A 127 2.11 13.19 -23.48
C ASP A 127 2.15 11.77 -24.00
N VAL A 128 3.31 11.34 -24.51
CA VAL A 128 3.54 9.96 -24.99
C VAL A 128 4.71 9.38 -24.21
N THR A 129 4.48 8.29 -23.49
CA THR A 129 5.53 7.53 -22.80
C THR A 129 5.78 6.22 -23.54
N LEU A 130 7.02 5.94 -23.85
CA LEU A 130 7.48 4.67 -24.42
C LEU A 130 8.46 4.00 -23.46
N GLY A 131 8.39 2.69 -23.36
CA GLY A 131 9.16 1.90 -22.39
C GLY A 131 8.34 1.50 -21.19
N THR A 132 8.93 1.48 -20.00
CA THR A 132 8.25 1.09 -18.77
C THR A 132 7.48 2.27 -18.17
N PHE A 133 6.25 2.00 -17.69
CA PHE A 133 5.42 3.00 -17.02
C PHE A 133 4.52 2.36 -15.98
N TYR A 134 4.05 3.21 -15.07
CA TYR A 134 3.00 2.89 -14.10
C TYR A 134 1.73 3.65 -14.46
N GLU A 135 0.58 3.04 -14.26
CA GLU A 135 -0.71 3.69 -14.48
C GLU A 135 -1.78 3.09 -13.55
N GLN A 136 -2.71 3.92 -13.16
CA GLN A 136 -3.88 3.51 -12.39
C GLN A 136 -5.14 4.15 -13.00
N PHE A 137 -6.21 3.36 -13.12
CA PHE A 137 -7.53 3.81 -13.52
C PHE A 137 -8.47 3.79 -12.32
N GLY A 138 -9.15 4.90 -12.09
CA GLY A 138 -10.03 5.06 -10.93
C GLY A 138 -9.36 4.74 -9.60
N SER A 139 -10.04 3.98 -8.75
CA SER A 139 -9.54 3.52 -7.45
C SER A 139 -8.65 2.28 -7.55
N GLY A 140 -8.33 1.81 -8.76
CA GLY A 140 -7.50 0.63 -8.98
C GLY A 140 -8.30 -0.67 -9.07
N PHE A 141 -9.62 -0.61 -9.22
CA PHE A 141 -10.47 -1.79 -9.33
C PHE A 141 -10.18 -2.65 -10.56
N ILE A 142 -9.80 -2.01 -11.67
CA ILE A 142 -9.52 -2.71 -12.93
C ILE A 142 -8.07 -2.61 -13.38
N LEU A 143 -7.33 -1.56 -12.97
CA LEU A 143 -5.90 -1.39 -13.24
C LEU A 143 -5.25 -0.60 -12.12
N ARG A 144 -4.18 -1.17 -11.54
CA ARG A 144 -3.24 -0.48 -10.68
C ARG A 144 -1.85 -1.05 -10.86
N ALA A 145 -1.07 -0.41 -11.73
CA ALA A 145 0.36 -0.69 -11.90
C ALA A 145 1.14 0.28 -11.01
N TYR A 146 1.91 -0.24 -10.05
CA TYR A 146 2.66 0.55 -9.10
C TYR A 146 3.89 -0.20 -8.58
N GLU A 147 4.75 0.48 -7.87
CA GLU A 147 5.89 -0.09 -7.18
C GLU A 147 5.73 0.06 -5.65
N GLU A 148 6.02 -1.02 -4.93
CA GLU A 148 6.21 -1.02 -3.48
C GLU A 148 7.43 -1.87 -3.14
N ARG A 149 8.58 -1.21 -2.98
CA ARG A 149 9.88 -1.86 -2.81
C ARG A 149 9.98 -2.71 -1.55
N SER A 150 9.31 -2.29 -0.48
CA SER A 150 9.31 -3.02 0.80
C SER A 150 8.61 -4.37 0.69
N LEU A 151 7.65 -4.49 -0.24
CA LEU A 151 6.91 -5.71 -0.52
C LEU A 151 7.40 -6.43 -1.78
N GLY A 152 8.35 -5.85 -2.53
CA GLY A 152 8.81 -6.39 -3.82
C GLY A 152 7.73 -6.41 -4.89
N VAL A 153 6.73 -5.55 -4.77
CA VAL A 153 5.71 -5.36 -5.80
C VAL A 153 6.26 -4.39 -6.83
N ASP A 154 6.33 -4.81 -8.08
CA ASP A 154 6.56 -3.97 -9.24
C ASP A 154 5.88 -4.63 -10.44
N ASN A 155 4.68 -4.16 -10.74
CA ASN A 155 3.87 -4.61 -11.86
C ASN A 155 3.82 -3.57 -12.97
N SER A 156 4.95 -2.86 -13.20
CA SER A 156 5.11 -1.90 -14.31
C SER A 156 4.77 -2.53 -15.66
N ILE A 157 4.41 -1.69 -16.61
CA ILE A 157 4.02 -2.11 -17.96
C ILE A 157 5.07 -1.63 -18.94
N LEU A 158 5.64 -2.53 -19.72
CA LEU A 158 6.53 -2.22 -20.85
C LEU A 158 5.70 -2.06 -22.12
N GLY A 159 5.65 -0.85 -22.67
CA GLY A 159 4.85 -0.58 -23.86
C GLY A 159 4.74 0.90 -24.19
N ALA A 160 3.53 1.31 -24.51
CA ALA A 160 3.21 2.71 -24.83
C ALA A 160 2.04 3.21 -23.98
N ARG A 161 2.16 4.44 -23.49
CA ARG A 161 1.12 5.19 -22.82
C ARG A 161 0.97 6.55 -23.52
N VAL A 162 -0.26 6.91 -23.82
CA VAL A 162 -0.63 8.19 -24.39
C VAL A 162 -1.66 8.86 -23.49
N ALA A 163 -1.44 10.13 -23.16
CA ALA A 163 -2.41 10.96 -22.44
C ALA A 163 -2.69 12.21 -23.28
N VAL A 164 -3.95 12.48 -23.59
CA VAL A 164 -4.38 13.60 -24.43
C VAL A 164 -5.34 14.48 -23.64
N ARG A 165 -5.17 15.80 -23.75
CA ARG A 165 -6.07 16.82 -23.20
C ARG A 165 -6.68 17.61 -24.35
N PRO A 166 -7.81 17.12 -24.95
CA PRO A 166 -8.38 17.71 -26.15
C PRO A 166 -8.98 19.11 -25.93
N PHE A 167 -9.47 19.35 -24.73
CA PHE A 167 -9.97 20.66 -24.27
C PHE A 167 -9.91 20.73 -22.74
N ASN A 168 -10.14 21.92 -22.18
CA ASN A 168 -10.10 22.11 -20.72
C ASN A 168 -11.12 21.19 -20.03
N GLY A 169 -10.69 20.54 -18.96
CA GLY A 169 -11.49 19.60 -18.20
C GLY A 169 -11.56 18.17 -18.76
N ALA A 170 -11.12 17.92 -19.99
CA ALA A 170 -11.11 16.58 -20.56
C ALA A 170 -9.70 15.97 -20.56
N GLN A 171 -9.58 14.73 -20.08
CA GLN A 171 -8.38 13.92 -20.17
C GLN A 171 -8.74 12.54 -20.71
N ILE A 172 -7.98 12.06 -21.68
CA ILE A 172 -8.10 10.72 -22.23
C ILE A 172 -6.73 10.08 -22.16
N LYS A 173 -6.65 8.87 -21.62
CA LYS A 173 -5.44 8.06 -21.58
C LYS A 173 -5.65 6.76 -22.34
N ALA A 174 -4.62 6.26 -22.98
CA ALA A 174 -4.60 4.93 -23.59
C ALA A 174 -3.27 4.25 -23.26
N ILE A 175 -3.32 2.95 -23.00
CA ILE A 175 -2.16 2.12 -22.70
C ILE A 175 -2.18 0.84 -23.50
N CYS A 176 -0.99 0.33 -23.82
CA CYS A 176 -0.81 -1.01 -24.38
C CYS A 176 0.59 -1.51 -24.03
N GLY A 177 0.70 -2.71 -23.48
CA GLY A 177 2.00 -3.27 -23.14
C GLY A 177 1.93 -4.60 -22.40
N LYS A 178 3.09 -5.10 -22.05
CA LYS A 178 3.32 -6.33 -21.29
C LYS A 178 3.67 -6.00 -19.85
N GLN A 179 3.12 -6.74 -18.90
CA GLN A 179 3.37 -6.51 -17.49
C GLN A 179 4.68 -7.16 -17.05
N ARG A 180 5.41 -6.48 -16.16
CA ARG A 180 6.58 -7.04 -15.49
C ARG A 180 6.17 -8.18 -14.55
N ALA A 181 6.94 -9.27 -14.61
CA ALA A 181 6.86 -10.39 -13.71
C ALA A 181 8.28 -10.72 -13.23
N TYR A 182 8.67 -10.22 -12.05
CA TYR A 182 10.01 -10.31 -11.49
C TYR A 182 11.09 -9.68 -12.41
N TRP A 183 11.90 -10.50 -13.11
CA TRP A 183 12.94 -10.05 -14.05
C TRP A 183 12.51 -10.11 -15.52
N ASP A 184 11.38 -10.76 -15.81
CA ASP A 184 10.85 -10.96 -17.15
C ASP A 184 9.62 -10.10 -17.44
N TRP A 185 9.19 -10.12 -18.68
CA TRP A 185 7.93 -9.55 -19.16
C TRP A 185 6.97 -10.69 -19.48
N ASP A 186 5.77 -10.60 -18.92
CA ASP A 186 4.75 -11.61 -19.17
C ASP A 186 4.39 -11.69 -20.67
N THR A 187 3.92 -12.86 -21.09
CA THR A 187 3.46 -13.08 -22.47
C THR A 187 2.13 -12.39 -22.76
N GLY A 188 1.27 -12.24 -21.75
CA GLY A 188 -0.02 -11.59 -21.84
C GLY A 188 0.10 -10.10 -22.18
N LEU A 189 -0.88 -9.60 -22.97
CA LEU A 189 -0.94 -8.19 -23.36
C LEU A 189 -2.07 -7.50 -22.58
N ILE A 190 -1.74 -6.34 -22.02
CA ILE A 190 -2.70 -5.44 -21.37
C ILE A 190 -2.92 -4.25 -22.30
N SER A 191 -4.17 -3.93 -22.61
CA SER A 191 -4.58 -2.74 -23.35
C SER A 191 -5.72 -2.05 -22.62
N GLY A 192 -5.76 -0.73 -22.64
CA GLY A 192 -6.82 -0.03 -21.96
C GLY A 192 -6.92 1.45 -22.30
N ALA A 193 -8.06 2.02 -21.91
CA ALA A 193 -8.33 3.44 -22.04
C ALA A 193 -9.07 3.95 -20.81
N ASP A 194 -8.81 5.20 -20.47
CA ASP A 194 -9.44 5.96 -19.39
C ASP A 194 -9.83 7.33 -19.89
N ALA A 195 -11.03 7.79 -19.56
CA ALA A 195 -11.49 9.11 -19.90
C ALA A 195 -12.10 9.78 -18.65
N GLU A 196 -11.70 11.01 -18.39
CA GLU A 196 -12.24 11.85 -17.30
C GLU A 196 -12.68 13.21 -17.88
N LEU A 197 -13.80 13.72 -17.33
CA LEU A 197 -14.35 15.02 -17.67
C LEU A 197 -14.67 15.79 -16.38
N SER A 198 -13.95 16.87 -16.14
CA SER A 198 -14.17 17.82 -15.05
C SER A 198 -15.11 18.92 -15.50
N LEU A 199 -16.35 18.88 -15.03
CA LEU A 199 -17.42 19.75 -15.51
C LEU A 199 -17.27 21.21 -15.06
N GLU A 200 -16.61 21.46 -13.93
CA GLU A 200 -16.29 22.80 -13.45
C GLU A 200 -15.40 23.60 -14.41
N GLU A 201 -14.58 22.94 -15.19
CA GLU A 201 -13.76 23.58 -16.22
C GLU A 201 -14.60 24.07 -17.41
N LEU A 202 -15.79 23.49 -17.60
CA LEU A 202 -16.74 23.88 -18.64
C LEU A 202 -17.83 24.84 -18.13
N ILE A 203 -18.11 24.84 -16.82
CA ILE A 203 -19.16 25.61 -16.17
C ILE A 203 -18.54 26.58 -15.17
N THR A 204 -18.16 27.77 -15.62
CA THR A 204 -17.47 28.79 -14.82
C THR A 204 -18.13 29.08 -13.46
N LYS A 205 -19.48 29.06 -13.39
CA LYS A 205 -20.21 29.25 -12.14
C LYS A 205 -19.95 28.17 -11.09
N TRP A 206 -19.60 26.97 -11.50
CA TRP A 206 -19.26 25.88 -10.57
C TRP A 206 -17.88 26.09 -9.98
N SER A 207 -16.90 26.45 -10.80
CA SER A 207 -15.57 26.82 -10.34
C SER A 207 -15.62 27.97 -9.33
N GLU A 208 -16.36 29.04 -9.64
CA GLU A 208 -16.56 30.20 -8.73
C GLU A 208 -17.23 29.81 -7.40
N SER A 209 -18.06 28.78 -7.38
CA SER A 209 -18.79 28.31 -6.18
C SER A 209 -18.08 27.17 -5.44
N ASN A 210 -16.80 26.90 -5.73
CA ASN A 210 -16.03 25.75 -5.20
C ASN A 210 -16.79 24.41 -5.35
N THR A 211 -17.46 24.23 -6.49
CA THR A 211 -18.18 23.01 -6.82
C THR A 211 -17.43 22.30 -7.94
N HIS A 212 -16.93 21.10 -7.67
CA HIS A 212 -16.19 20.28 -8.62
C HIS A 212 -16.94 18.97 -8.85
N LEU A 213 -17.16 18.63 -10.10
CA LEU A 213 -17.79 17.39 -10.50
C LEU A 213 -17.00 16.75 -11.64
N THR A 214 -16.35 15.63 -11.35
CA THR A 214 -15.63 14.84 -12.36
C THR A 214 -16.36 13.55 -12.61
N ILE A 215 -16.59 13.22 -13.86
CA ILE A 215 -17.13 11.94 -14.32
C ILE A 215 -16.03 11.22 -15.08
N GLY A 216 -15.85 9.93 -14.81
CA GLY A 216 -14.85 9.14 -15.48
C GLY A 216 -15.34 7.75 -15.84
N GLY A 217 -14.69 7.14 -16.81
CA GLY A 217 -14.91 5.76 -17.19
C GLY A 217 -13.66 5.16 -17.82
N SER A 218 -13.43 3.88 -17.56
CA SER A 218 -12.25 3.17 -18.00
C SER A 218 -12.60 1.79 -18.56
N TRP A 219 -11.71 1.29 -19.37
CA TRP A 219 -11.75 -0.05 -19.93
C TRP A 219 -10.35 -0.65 -19.94
N ILE A 220 -10.25 -1.92 -19.54
CA ILE A 220 -9.03 -2.75 -19.64
C ILE A 220 -9.39 -4.05 -20.35
N ASN A 221 -8.52 -4.46 -21.23
CA ASN A 221 -8.52 -5.77 -21.87
C ASN A 221 -7.20 -6.48 -21.52
N LYS A 222 -7.33 -7.69 -21.01
CA LYS A 222 -6.24 -8.66 -20.91
C LYS A 222 -6.39 -9.65 -22.06
N ARG A 223 -5.31 -9.86 -22.81
CA ARG A 223 -5.17 -10.96 -23.76
C ARG A 223 -4.14 -11.96 -23.25
N GLU A 224 -4.55 -13.19 -23.06
CA GLU A 224 -3.71 -14.31 -22.65
C GLU A 224 -4.08 -15.54 -23.47
N ASP A 225 -3.12 -16.16 -24.13
CA ASP A 225 -3.38 -17.37 -24.92
C ASP A 225 -3.95 -18.48 -24.02
N PRO A 226 -4.99 -19.19 -24.46
CA PRO A 226 -5.59 -20.27 -23.68
C PRO A 226 -4.55 -21.37 -23.35
N ASP A 227 -4.44 -21.73 -22.09
CA ASP A 227 -3.62 -22.85 -21.66
C ASP A 227 -4.42 -24.14 -21.77
N GLU A 228 -4.19 -24.90 -22.82
CA GLU A 228 -4.89 -26.16 -23.10
C GLU A 228 -4.53 -27.31 -22.14
N THR A 229 -3.58 -27.10 -21.24
CA THR A 229 -3.17 -28.10 -20.25
C THR A 229 -4.04 -28.08 -18.99
N ILE A 230 -4.81 -27.00 -18.78
CA ILE A 230 -5.64 -26.85 -17.58
C ILE A 230 -6.93 -27.66 -17.75
N MET A 231 -7.13 -28.61 -16.86
CA MET A 231 -8.24 -29.55 -16.88
C MET A 231 -9.28 -29.19 -15.82
N ALA A 232 -10.55 -29.29 -16.14
CA ALA A 232 -11.65 -29.24 -15.17
C ALA A 232 -11.76 -30.54 -14.38
N ASP A 233 -11.55 -31.67 -15.07
CA ASP A 233 -11.52 -33.02 -14.53
C ASP A 233 -10.60 -33.92 -15.40
N VAL A 234 -10.58 -35.21 -15.12
CA VAL A 234 -9.72 -36.21 -15.83
C VAL A 234 -9.98 -36.25 -17.34
N THR A 235 -11.13 -35.78 -17.80
CA THR A 235 -11.59 -35.95 -19.20
C THR A 235 -11.89 -34.61 -19.91
N HIS A 236 -12.08 -33.54 -19.17
CA HIS A 236 -12.52 -32.25 -19.72
C HIS A 236 -11.48 -31.16 -19.52
N LYS A 237 -11.06 -30.52 -20.61
CA LYS A 237 -10.26 -29.30 -20.60
C LYS A 237 -11.14 -28.08 -20.30
N LEU A 238 -10.56 -27.07 -19.65
CA LEU A 238 -11.22 -25.78 -19.50
C LEU A 238 -11.22 -25.01 -20.82
N ASN A 239 -12.37 -24.43 -21.17
CA ASN A 239 -12.48 -23.51 -22.30
C ASN A 239 -12.15 -22.08 -21.83
N LEU A 240 -10.87 -21.78 -21.70
CA LEU A 240 -10.39 -20.52 -21.15
C LEU A 240 -10.54 -19.37 -22.16
N PRO A 241 -11.05 -18.20 -21.75
CA PRO A 241 -11.19 -17.04 -22.62
C PRO A 241 -9.81 -16.45 -22.97
N GLU A 242 -9.56 -16.20 -24.26
CA GLU A 242 -8.37 -15.47 -24.71
C GLU A 242 -8.40 -13.99 -24.26
N PHE A 243 -9.61 -13.39 -24.21
CA PHE A 243 -9.80 -11.99 -23.85
C PHE A 243 -10.66 -11.86 -22.60
N VAL A 244 -10.17 -11.08 -21.64
CA VAL A 244 -10.93 -10.69 -20.45
C VAL A 244 -11.02 -9.17 -20.41
N ASN A 245 -12.26 -8.66 -20.36
CA ASN A 245 -12.54 -7.23 -20.32
C ASN A 245 -13.00 -6.80 -18.93
N ALA A 246 -12.52 -5.66 -18.48
CA ALA A 246 -12.99 -4.99 -17.28
C ALA A 246 -13.36 -3.53 -17.59
N PHE A 247 -14.43 -3.06 -16.99
CA PHE A 247 -14.96 -1.71 -17.14
C PHE A 247 -15.14 -1.07 -15.77
N ASP A 248 -14.98 0.25 -15.73
CA ASP A 248 -15.16 1.09 -14.57
C ASP A 248 -15.94 2.34 -14.95
N ALA A 249 -16.78 2.82 -14.04
CA ALA A 249 -17.45 4.10 -14.11
C ALA A 249 -17.43 4.77 -12.75
N ARG A 250 -17.07 6.07 -12.71
CA ARG A 250 -16.89 6.82 -11.47
C ARG A 250 -17.39 8.24 -11.53
N VAL A 251 -17.80 8.73 -10.37
CA VAL A 251 -18.22 10.12 -10.17
C VAL A 251 -17.55 10.64 -8.91
N ARG A 252 -16.84 11.76 -9.05
CA ARG A 252 -16.27 12.52 -7.91
C ARG A 252 -17.01 13.85 -7.82
N PHE A 253 -17.49 14.13 -6.64
CA PHE A 253 -18.14 15.40 -6.32
C PHE A 253 -17.45 16.05 -5.14
N GLN A 254 -17.14 17.33 -5.24
CA GLN A 254 -16.63 18.13 -4.13
C GLN A 254 -17.34 19.47 -4.11
N LYS A 255 -17.77 19.88 -2.94
CA LYS A 255 -18.31 21.22 -2.69
C LYS A 255 -17.87 21.71 -1.33
N ASN A 256 -17.07 22.79 -1.31
CA ASN A 256 -16.46 23.34 -0.11
C ASN A 256 -15.76 22.23 0.71
N ASP A 257 -16.25 21.97 1.92
CA ASP A 257 -15.70 21.03 2.89
C ASP A 257 -16.15 19.57 2.68
N PHE A 258 -17.08 19.33 1.77
CA PHE A 258 -17.65 18.00 1.51
C PHE A 258 -17.11 17.42 0.21
N ALA A 259 -16.72 16.14 0.24
CA ALA A 259 -16.37 15.38 -0.94
C ALA A 259 -17.04 13.99 -0.94
N ALA A 260 -17.40 13.51 -2.13
CA ALA A 260 -17.97 12.21 -2.36
C ALA A 260 -17.34 11.56 -3.60
N LEU A 261 -17.08 10.26 -3.51
CA LEU A 261 -16.63 9.42 -4.63
C LEU A 261 -17.51 8.19 -4.68
N ALA A 262 -18.12 7.92 -5.83
CA ALA A 262 -18.80 6.67 -6.13
C ALA A 262 -18.13 6.03 -7.36
N GLU A 263 -17.86 4.73 -7.28
CA GLU A 263 -17.23 3.97 -8.35
C GLU A 263 -17.84 2.59 -8.45
N TYR A 264 -18.05 2.10 -9.66
CA TYR A 264 -18.52 0.77 -9.97
C TYR A 264 -17.67 0.15 -11.07
N ALA A 265 -17.23 -1.08 -10.86
CA ALA A 265 -16.46 -1.83 -11.85
C ALA A 265 -17.04 -3.22 -12.08
N GLN A 266 -16.88 -3.72 -13.31
CA GLN A 266 -17.27 -5.06 -13.70
C GLN A 266 -16.19 -5.69 -14.57
N LYS A 267 -15.87 -6.96 -14.29
CA LYS A 267 -14.95 -7.80 -15.08
C LYS A 267 -15.70 -8.97 -15.67
N SER A 268 -15.45 -9.32 -16.94
CA SER A 268 -15.96 -10.55 -17.54
C SER A 268 -15.39 -11.78 -16.81
N ALA A 269 -15.97 -12.95 -17.02
CA ALA A 269 -15.48 -14.18 -16.42
C ALA A 269 -14.00 -14.39 -16.74
N ASP A 270 -13.20 -14.62 -15.72
CA ASP A 270 -11.76 -14.84 -15.78
C ASP A 270 -11.36 -16.02 -14.90
N PRO A 271 -11.58 -17.27 -15.37
CA PRO A 271 -11.17 -18.46 -14.63
C PRO A 271 -9.65 -18.45 -14.40
N ASN A 272 -9.23 -18.47 -13.14
CA ASN A 272 -7.82 -18.47 -12.72
C ASN A 272 -7.65 -19.12 -11.34
N THR A 273 -6.44 -19.24 -10.87
CA THR A 273 -6.13 -19.88 -9.58
C THR A 273 -6.80 -19.17 -8.39
N LEU A 274 -6.96 -17.84 -8.43
CA LEU A 274 -7.58 -17.08 -7.33
C LEU A 274 -9.06 -17.41 -7.11
N ASN A 275 -9.74 -17.94 -8.11
CA ASN A 275 -11.17 -18.27 -8.04
C ASN A 275 -11.47 -19.73 -8.35
N ASN A 276 -10.46 -20.62 -8.18
CA ASN A 276 -10.59 -22.05 -8.49
C ASN A 276 -11.12 -22.33 -9.90
N PHE A 277 -10.75 -21.51 -10.88
CA PHE A 277 -11.16 -21.60 -12.30
C PHE A 277 -12.68 -21.65 -12.53
N ILE A 278 -13.46 -20.91 -11.76
CA ILE A 278 -14.89 -20.70 -12.00
C ILE A 278 -15.13 -19.61 -13.05
N TYR A 279 -16.28 -19.69 -13.74
CA TYR A 279 -16.66 -18.76 -14.82
C TYR A 279 -17.54 -17.60 -14.34
N SER A 280 -17.44 -17.20 -13.10
CA SER A 280 -18.15 -16.05 -12.55
C SER A 280 -17.57 -14.72 -13.04
N LYS A 281 -18.46 -13.74 -13.26
CA LYS A 281 -18.07 -12.35 -13.49
C LYS A 281 -17.55 -11.73 -12.19
N GLY A 282 -16.64 -10.76 -12.32
CA GLY A 282 -16.21 -9.94 -11.19
C GLY A 282 -17.01 -8.63 -11.10
N THR A 283 -17.29 -8.17 -9.88
CA THR A 283 -17.93 -6.85 -9.64
C THR A 283 -17.31 -6.17 -8.43
N ALA A 284 -17.15 -4.85 -8.51
CA ALA A 284 -16.79 -4.02 -7.36
C ALA A 284 -17.61 -2.73 -7.35
N ALA A 285 -17.97 -2.28 -6.16
CA ALA A 285 -18.65 -1.00 -5.96
C ALA A 285 -18.11 -0.33 -4.71
N MET A 286 -17.96 0.99 -4.73
CA MET A 286 -17.59 1.76 -3.56
C MET A 286 -18.33 3.10 -3.49
N LEU A 287 -18.51 3.57 -2.26
CA LEU A 287 -18.91 4.93 -1.94
C LEU A 287 -18.01 5.44 -0.81
N SER A 288 -17.40 6.59 -1.02
CA SER A 288 -16.60 7.30 -0.02
C SER A 288 -17.17 8.71 0.16
N LEU A 289 -17.46 9.07 1.40
CA LEU A 289 -17.95 10.39 1.79
C LEU A 289 -16.99 10.99 2.78
N SER A 290 -16.55 12.22 2.56
CA SER A 290 -15.70 12.94 3.49
C SER A 290 -16.19 14.37 3.72
N TYR A 291 -16.00 14.83 4.96
CA TYR A 291 -16.26 16.22 5.35
C TYR A 291 -15.08 16.70 6.17
N SER A 292 -14.49 17.84 5.78
CA SER A 292 -13.31 18.39 6.43
C SER A 292 -13.49 19.90 6.65
N HIS A 293 -13.76 20.26 7.89
CA HIS A 293 -13.86 21.65 8.33
C HIS A 293 -12.81 21.96 9.40
N THR A 294 -12.50 23.23 9.62
CA THR A 294 -11.49 23.62 10.61
C THR A 294 -11.70 22.94 11.97
N GLY A 295 -10.85 21.98 12.27
CA GLY A 295 -10.87 21.22 13.53
C GLY A 295 -11.75 19.96 13.55
N LEU A 296 -12.52 19.68 12.49
CA LEU A 296 -13.35 18.48 12.36
C LEU A 296 -13.08 17.79 11.03
N SER A 297 -12.86 16.49 11.06
CA SER A 297 -12.83 15.63 9.88
C SER A 297 -13.72 14.41 10.08
N LEU A 298 -14.51 14.08 9.08
CA LEU A 298 -15.38 12.92 9.05
C LEU A 298 -15.09 12.12 7.78
N LEU A 299 -15.08 10.80 7.89
CA LEU A 299 -14.96 9.87 6.77
C LEU A 299 -15.96 8.74 6.96
N ALA A 300 -16.67 8.38 5.91
CA ALA A 300 -17.50 7.19 5.83
C ALA A 300 -17.30 6.53 4.48
N GLN A 301 -16.92 5.27 4.50
CA GLN A 301 -16.63 4.51 3.27
C GLN A 301 -17.29 3.14 3.33
N VAL A 302 -17.74 2.68 2.18
CA VAL A 302 -18.22 1.32 1.97
C VAL A 302 -17.73 0.79 0.63
N LYS A 303 -17.29 -0.46 0.63
CA LYS A 303 -16.87 -1.19 -0.57
C LYS A 303 -17.49 -2.58 -0.54
N ARG A 304 -17.98 -3.02 -1.70
CA ARG A 304 -18.29 -4.42 -1.98
C ARG A 304 -17.45 -4.89 -3.14
N SER A 305 -16.81 -6.03 -3.02
CA SER A 305 -16.14 -6.69 -4.12
C SER A 305 -16.57 -8.15 -4.20
N GLU A 306 -16.52 -8.72 -5.38
CA GLU A 306 -16.83 -10.12 -5.66
C GLU A 306 -16.05 -10.56 -6.88
N ASN A 307 -15.23 -11.60 -6.75
CA ASN A 307 -14.44 -12.21 -7.82
C ASN A 307 -13.65 -11.20 -8.68
N MET A 308 -13.08 -10.16 -8.06
CA MET A 308 -12.37 -9.08 -8.75
C MET A 308 -10.87 -9.31 -8.86
N GLY A 309 -10.33 -10.40 -8.32
CA GLY A 309 -8.92 -10.75 -8.54
C GLY A 309 -8.63 -10.80 -10.05
N PHE A 310 -7.67 -9.98 -10.52
CA PHE A 310 -7.35 -9.84 -11.93
C PHE A 310 -5.85 -9.98 -12.13
N ARG A 311 -5.45 -11.10 -12.74
CA ARG A 311 -4.06 -11.43 -13.04
C ARG A 311 -3.83 -11.52 -14.54
N ASN A 312 -2.67 -11.08 -14.98
CA ASN A 312 -2.26 -11.19 -16.38
C ASN A 312 -2.01 -12.66 -16.78
N LYS A 313 -1.48 -13.47 -15.85
CA LYS A 313 -1.31 -14.92 -16.01
C LYS A 313 -2.21 -15.67 -15.04
N ARG A 314 -3.06 -16.57 -15.58
CA ARG A 314 -4.12 -17.25 -14.79
C ARG A 314 -3.65 -18.46 -14.01
N ASN A 315 -2.66 -19.16 -14.51
CA ASN A 315 -2.14 -20.40 -13.92
C ASN A 315 -0.84 -20.15 -13.16
N VAL A 316 -0.93 -19.36 -12.07
CA VAL A 316 0.19 -19.10 -11.15
C VAL A 316 -0.25 -19.37 -9.73
N PRO A 317 0.65 -19.75 -8.81
CA PRO A 317 0.31 -19.96 -7.40
C PRO A 317 -0.41 -18.74 -6.78
N GLU A 318 -1.30 -18.99 -5.83
CA GLU A 318 -2.07 -17.92 -5.17
C GLU A 318 -1.17 -16.94 -4.40
N ASP A 319 -0.11 -17.45 -3.79
CA ASP A 319 0.89 -16.70 -3.03
C ASP A 319 1.88 -15.89 -3.89
N CYS A 320 1.81 -16.04 -5.22
CA CYS A 320 2.62 -15.27 -6.15
C CYS A 320 2.24 -13.77 -6.11
N SER A 321 3.20 -12.91 -5.79
CA SER A 321 3.00 -11.45 -5.71
C SER A 321 3.02 -10.75 -7.08
N ALA A 322 3.50 -11.41 -8.13
CA ALA A 322 3.53 -10.89 -9.49
C ALA A 322 2.21 -11.13 -10.25
N TYR A 323 2.12 -10.59 -11.44
CA TYR A 323 1.02 -10.76 -12.41
C TYR A 323 -0.30 -10.06 -12.06
N TYR A 324 -0.44 -9.38 -10.92
CA TYR A 324 -1.67 -8.64 -10.61
C TYR A 324 -1.82 -7.41 -11.49
N ILE A 325 -2.93 -7.33 -12.24
CA ILE A 325 -3.32 -6.16 -13.04
C ILE A 325 -3.95 -5.10 -12.13
N ASN A 326 -4.76 -5.53 -11.17
CA ASN A 326 -5.42 -4.66 -10.20
C ASN A 326 -4.95 -4.92 -8.78
N HIS A 327 -5.11 -3.92 -7.93
CA HIS A 327 -4.97 -4.04 -6.49
C HIS A 327 -6.13 -3.32 -5.82
N MET A 328 -7.01 -4.11 -5.21
CA MET A 328 -8.21 -3.61 -4.55
C MET A 328 -7.82 -2.85 -3.27
N PRO A 329 -8.29 -1.62 -3.06
CA PRO A 329 -8.01 -0.90 -1.83
C PRO A 329 -8.64 -1.59 -0.63
N ALA A 330 -7.89 -1.77 0.45
CA ALA A 330 -8.45 -2.17 1.74
C ALA A 330 -9.14 -0.97 2.41
N PHE A 331 -10.32 -1.17 2.99
CA PHE A 331 -11.03 -0.14 3.78
C PHE A 331 -10.79 -0.39 5.27
N THR A 332 -9.50 -0.48 5.62
CA THR A 332 -8.99 -0.62 6.98
C THR A 332 -7.92 0.43 7.22
N LEU A 333 -7.65 0.75 8.47
CA LEU A 333 -6.55 1.65 8.81
C LEU A 333 -5.23 0.88 8.81
N ASP A 334 -4.23 1.38 8.08
CA ASP A 334 -2.86 0.86 8.18
C ASP A 334 -2.21 1.38 9.47
N HIS A 335 -1.73 0.45 10.30
CA HIS A 335 -1.11 0.76 11.58
C HIS A 335 0.41 0.75 11.47
N THR A 336 1.06 1.79 12.01
CA THR A 336 2.52 1.93 12.01
C THR A 336 3.18 1.37 13.28
N TYR A 337 2.42 1.23 14.36
CA TYR A 337 2.92 0.64 15.60
C TYR A 337 3.02 -0.88 15.50
N THR A 338 4.12 -1.44 15.98
CA THR A 338 4.48 -2.85 15.76
C THR A 338 3.40 -3.83 16.23
N LEU A 339 2.82 -3.62 17.43
CA LEU A 339 1.79 -4.54 17.94
C LEU A 339 0.42 -4.30 17.32
N ALA A 340 0.10 -3.08 16.92
CA ALA A 340 -1.13 -2.78 16.17
C ALA A 340 -1.12 -3.38 14.76
N ALA A 341 0.06 -3.54 14.17
CA ALA A 341 0.27 -4.17 12.86
C ALA A 341 0.57 -5.68 12.95
N LEU A 342 0.32 -6.34 14.10
CA LEU A 342 0.63 -7.76 14.28
C LEU A 342 -0.24 -8.68 13.40
N TYR A 343 -1.51 -8.32 13.23
CA TYR A 343 -2.51 -9.03 12.45
C TYR A 343 -3.08 -8.13 11.35
N PRO A 344 -2.30 -7.89 10.28
CA PRO A 344 -2.68 -6.98 9.21
C PRO A 344 -3.72 -7.62 8.28
N TYR A 345 -4.68 -6.81 7.84
CA TYR A 345 -5.71 -7.23 6.91
C TYR A 345 -5.32 -6.95 5.46
N VAL A 346 -5.68 -7.86 4.57
CA VAL A 346 -5.57 -7.71 3.11
C VAL A 346 -6.91 -8.04 2.45
N THR A 347 -7.28 -7.28 1.42
CA THR A 347 -8.51 -7.50 0.65
C THR A 347 -8.55 -8.91 0.06
N GLN A 348 -9.68 -9.61 0.26
CA GLN A 348 -9.87 -10.96 -0.23
C GLN A 348 -10.34 -10.97 -1.68
N SER A 349 -9.66 -11.77 -2.52
CA SER A 349 -9.95 -11.85 -3.96
C SER A 349 -11.33 -12.44 -4.28
N GLU A 350 -11.81 -13.35 -3.45
CA GLU A 350 -13.14 -13.98 -3.59
C GLU A 350 -14.27 -12.99 -3.41
N GLY A 351 -14.10 -12.06 -2.47
CA GLY A 351 -15.02 -10.97 -2.25
C GLY A 351 -15.27 -10.64 -0.78
N GLU A 352 -15.70 -9.40 -0.57
CA GLU A 352 -15.94 -8.85 0.75
C GLU A 352 -16.89 -7.65 0.73
N TRP A 353 -17.50 -7.38 1.87
CA TRP A 353 -18.05 -6.10 2.26
C TRP A 353 -17.09 -5.42 3.24
N ALA A 354 -16.61 -4.23 2.92
CA ALA A 354 -15.75 -3.46 3.80
C ALA A 354 -16.37 -2.11 4.12
N TYR A 355 -16.40 -1.75 5.39
CA TYR A 355 -16.95 -0.51 5.94
C TYR A 355 -15.89 0.17 6.77
N GLN A 356 -15.73 1.48 6.59
CA GLN A 356 -14.84 2.28 7.42
C GLN A 356 -15.50 3.60 7.79
N GLY A 357 -15.40 3.98 9.06
CA GLY A 357 -15.78 5.29 9.56
C GLY A 357 -14.66 5.91 10.37
N ALA A 358 -14.37 7.18 10.15
CA ALA A 358 -13.37 7.90 10.95
C ALA A 358 -13.86 9.29 11.33
N ILE A 359 -13.51 9.71 12.54
CA ILE A 359 -13.79 11.02 13.11
C ILE A 359 -12.49 11.58 13.65
N GLY A 360 -12.10 12.76 13.19
CA GLY A 360 -11.01 13.53 13.74
C GLY A 360 -11.50 14.84 14.32
N TYR A 361 -11.12 15.18 15.55
CA TYR A 361 -11.49 16.44 16.17
C TYR A 361 -10.31 17.11 16.87
N ASN A 362 -10.10 18.40 16.58
CA ASN A 362 -9.07 19.20 17.20
C ASN A 362 -9.70 20.13 18.23
N PHE A 363 -9.61 19.79 19.51
CA PHE A 363 -10.05 20.67 20.60
C PHE A 363 -9.22 21.95 20.61
N LYS A 364 -9.90 23.09 20.56
CA LYS A 364 -9.25 24.41 20.52
C LYS A 364 -8.41 24.64 21.79
N ARG A 365 -7.31 25.38 21.62
CA ARG A 365 -6.46 25.83 22.74
C ARG A 365 -7.28 26.65 23.74
N LYS A 366 -6.91 26.59 25.01
CA LYS A 366 -7.55 27.29 26.13
C LYS A 366 -8.99 26.85 26.41
N THR A 367 -9.35 25.64 26.04
CA THR A 367 -10.59 24.95 26.44
C THR A 367 -10.29 23.84 27.46
N ALA A 368 -11.31 23.34 28.17
CA ALA A 368 -11.14 22.29 29.17
C ALA A 368 -10.48 21.03 28.61
N LEU A 369 -10.88 20.54 27.45
CA LEU A 369 -10.30 19.36 26.77
C LEU A 369 -9.06 19.70 25.95
N GLY A 370 -9.01 20.89 25.32
CA GLY A 370 -7.88 21.32 24.50
C GLY A 370 -6.65 21.70 25.31
N GLY A 371 -6.82 22.20 26.53
CA GLY A 371 -5.72 22.68 27.35
C GLY A 371 -4.94 23.84 26.71
N ARG A 372 -3.69 24.03 27.11
CA ARG A 372 -2.86 25.18 26.65
C ARG A 372 -2.49 25.10 25.17
N TYR A 373 -2.27 23.88 24.63
CA TYR A 373 -1.70 23.68 23.29
C TYR A 373 -2.67 23.04 22.28
N GLY A 374 -3.86 22.66 22.72
CA GLY A 374 -4.82 21.87 21.94
C GLY A 374 -4.65 20.38 22.18
N THR A 375 -5.68 19.61 21.85
CA THR A 375 -5.69 18.14 21.90
C THR A 375 -6.34 17.66 20.61
N LYS A 376 -5.77 16.66 19.96
CA LYS A 376 -6.38 16.00 18.80
C LYS A 376 -6.93 14.67 19.24
N LEU A 377 -8.16 14.38 18.84
CA LEU A 377 -8.82 13.10 19.02
C LEU A 377 -9.08 12.50 17.64
N LYS A 378 -8.81 11.21 17.49
CA LYS A 378 -9.13 10.44 16.29
C LYS A 378 -9.79 9.15 16.71
N LEU A 379 -10.89 8.84 16.08
CA LEU A 379 -11.61 7.58 16.23
C LEU A 379 -11.73 6.98 14.83
N ASN A 380 -11.35 5.73 14.67
CA ASN A 380 -11.56 4.96 13.45
C ASN A 380 -12.23 3.63 13.79
N TYR A 381 -13.16 3.23 12.96
CA TYR A 381 -13.76 1.90 13.01
C TYR A 381 -13.76 1.30 11.61
N SER A 382 -13.19 0.11 11.48
CA SER A 382 -13.19 -0.67 10.25
C SER A 382 -13.88 -2.02 10.50
N LEU A 383 -14.70 -2.46 9.56
CA LEU A 383 -15.39 -3.75 9.61
C LEU A 383 -15.36 -4.37 8.22
N VAL A 384 -14.81 -5.58 8.12
CA VAL A 384 -14.81 -6.36 6.88
C VAL A 384 -15.53 -7.68 7.11
N LYS A 385 -16.45 -8.00 6.23
CA LYS A 385 -17.25 -9.21 6.24
C LYS A 385 -17.17 -9.91 4.89
N GLY A 386 -17.20 -11.23 4.91
CA GLY A 386 -17.34 -12.02 3.69
C GLY A 386 -18.69 -11.82 3.01
N LEU A 387 -18.82 -12.34 1.81
CA LEU A 387 -20.09 -12.45 1.12
C LEU A 387 -20.85 -13.70 1.63
N GLU A 388 -22.20 -13.66 1.60
CA GLU A 388 -22.98 -14.87 1.77
C GLU A 388 -22.92 -15.69 0.49
N ASN A 389 -22.04 -16.68 0.47
CA ASN A 389 -21.82 -17.52 -0.70
C ASN A 389 -22.83 -18.67 -0.75
N ASN A 390 -23.73 -18.65 -1.72
CA ASN A 390 -24.47 -19.83 -2.11
C ASN A 390 -23.66 -20.55 -3.20
N ASN A 391 -22.95 -21.59 -2.79
CA ASN A 391 -22.19 -22.40 -3.72
C ASN A 391 -23.18 -23.20 -4.60
N ILE A 392 -23.28 -22.85 -5.87
CA ILE A 392 -24.10 -23.59 -6.84
C ILE A 392 -23.34 -24.86 -7.23
N ASP A 393 -22.11 -24.70 -7.64
CA ASP A 393 -21.13 -25.74 -7.90
C ASP A 393 -19.75 -25.06 -8.02
N GLY A 394 -19.06 -24.87 -6.88
CA GLY A 394 -17.78 -24.17 -6.79
C GLY A 394 -16.58 -24.95 -7.36
N LYS A 395 -16.84 -25.98 -8.18
CA LYS A 395 -15.78 -26.75 -8.83
C LYS A 395 -15.24 -26.01 -10.04
N SER A 396 -13.99 -26.30 -10.36
CA SER A 396 -13.34 -25.85 -11.57
C SER A 396 -14.21 -26.16 -12.82
N GLY A 397 -14.34 -25.17 -13.70
CA GLY A 397 -15.10 -25.31 -14.94
C GLY A 397 -16.60 -25.03 -14.84
N THR A 398 -17.11 -24.67 -13.66
CA THR A 398 -18.53 -24.35 -13.44
C THR A 398 -18.79 -22.84 -13.37
N GLU A 399 -20.08 -22.43 -13.30
CA GLU A 399 -20.45 -21.02 -13.07
C GLU A 399 -20.09 -20.53 -11.65
N GLY A 400 -19.84 -21.47 -10.73
CA GLY A 400 -19.29 -21.19 -9.41
C GLY A 400 -20.30 -20.67 -8.40
N LEU A 401 -20.12 -19.45 -7.90
CA LEU A 401 -20.80 -18.89 -6.76
C LEU A 401 -21.98 -18.00 -7.19
N LYS A 402 -23.07 -18.03 -6.41
CA LYS A 402 -24.17 -17.07 -6.52
C LYS A 402 -24.30 -16.31 -5.20
N ASN A 403 -24.16 -15.01 -5.27
CA ASN A 403 -24.22 -14.13 -4.12
C ASN A 403 -25.42 -13.18 -4.19
N SER A 404 -26.09 -12.96 -3.09
CA SER A 404 -27.07 -11.88 -2.96
C SER A 404 -26.32 -10.56 -2.69
N PHE A 405 -26.60 -9.52 -3.49
CA PHE A 405 -25.84 -8.27 -3.43
C PHE A 405 -25.79 -7.65 -2.03
N PHE A 406 -26.88 -7.63 -1.28
CA PHE A 406 -26.94 -6.98 0.03
C PHE A 406 -26.64 -7.88 1.25
N LYS A 407 -26.47 -9.19 1.03
CA LYS A 407 -26.17 -10.11 2.11
C LYS A 407 -24.66 -10.20 2.36
N ASN A 408 -24.30 -10.40 3.61
CA ASN A 408 -22.92 -10.58 4.02
C ASN A 408 -22.79 -11.83 4.92
N GLY A 409 -21.60 -12.41 4.92
CA GLY A 409 -21.22 -13.58 5.70
C GLY A 409 -20.52 -13.23 7.00
N ASP A 410 -19.56 -14.06 7.36
CA ASP A 410 -18.77 -13.95 8.59
C ASP A 410 -17.90 -12.69 8.63
N ILE A 411 -17.53 -12.26 9.84
CA ILE A 411 -16.56 -11.19 10.03
C ILE A 411 -15.17 -11.74 9.71
N TYR A 412 -14.47 -11.10 8.77
CA TYR A 412 -13.08 -11.36 8.43
C TYR A 412 -12.14 -10.56 9.33
N TYR A 413 -12.47 -9.27 9.48
CA TYR A 413 -11.67 -8.34 10.24
C TYR A 413 -12.54 -7.20 10.81
N GLN A 414 -12.21 -6.74 12.01
CA GLN A 414 -12.68 -5.44 12.49
C GLN A 414 -11.63 -4.82 13.41
N ASP A 415 -11.56 -3.52 13.41
CA ASP A 415 -10.81 -2.73 14.39
C ASP A 415 -11.58 -1.50 14.85
N LEU A 416 -11.43 -1.18 16.11
CA LEU A 416 -11.85 0.08 16.71
C LEU A 416 -10.61 0.74 17.29
N ASN A 417 -10.25 1.90 16.77
CA ASN A 417 -9.03 2.60 17.12
C ASN A 417 -9.35 4.00 17.63
N LEU A 418 -8.90 4.30 18.86
CA LEU A 418 -9.00 5.61 19.48
C LEU A 418 -7.60 6.18 19.74
N GLN A 419 -7.31 7.36 19.20
CA GLN A 419 -6.03 8.03 19.34
C GLN A 419 -6.20 9.43 19.92
N ILE A 420 -5.30 9.80 20.83
CA ILE A 420 -5.23 11.10 21.48
C ILE A 420 -3.83 11.66 21.33
N ASP A 421 -3.68 12.74 20.57
CA ASP A 421 -2.43 13.49 20.47
C ASP A 421 -2.52 14.73 21.37
N LYS A 422 -1.62 14.87 22.33
CA LYS A 422 -1.61 16.00 23.25
C LYS A 422 -0.23 16.57 23.45
N ARG A 423 -0.13 17.87 23.27
CA ARG A 423 1.06 18.61 23.66
C ARG A 423 0.87 19.15 25.08
N PHE A 424 1.67 18.65 26.01
CA PHE A 424 1.59 19.00 27.43
C PHE A 424 2.37 20.27 27.73
N THR A 425 3.58 20.38 27.16
CA THR A 425 4.45 21.57 27.30
C THR A 425 4.94 21.99 25.91
N LYS A 426 5.79 23.03 25.84
CA LYS A 426 6.47 23.40 24.59
C LYS A 426 7.43 22.29 24.11
N GLN A 427 7.94 21.53 25.07
CA GLN A 427 9.00 20.55 24.86
C GLN A 427 8.49 19.11 24.85
N PHE A 428 7.32 18.84 25.45
CA PHE A 428 6.79 17.48 25.59
C PHE A 428 5.44 17.32 24.95
N GLU A 429 5.35 16.32 24.06
CA GLU A 429 4.13 15.85 23.42
C GLU A 429 3.97 14.36 23.63
N GLY A 430 2.73 13.90 23.75
CA GLY A 430 2.38 12.50 23.92
C GLY A 430 1.29 12.08 22.95
N HIS A 431 1.37 10.84 22.55
CA HIS A 431 0.38 10.12 21.77
C HIS A 431 -0.07 8.90 22.55
N PHE A 432 -1.37 8.71 22.66
CA PHE A 432 -1.99 7.56 23.31
C PHE A 432 -2.95 6.91 22.34
N MET A 433 -2.90 5.59 22.22
CA MET A 433 -3.79 4.83 21.37
C MET A 433 -4.31 3.62 22.12
N TYR A 434 -5.61 3.38 21.99
CA TYR A 434 -6.28 2.12 22.31
C TYR A 434 -6.86 1.54 21.03
N MET A 435 -6.68 0.25 20.82
CA MET A 435 -7.23 -0.47 19.69
C MET A 435 -7.84 -1.80 20.16
N TYR A 436 -9.08 -2.07 19.77
CA TYR A 436 -9.67 -3.39 19.79
C TYR A 436 -9.61 -3.97 18.38
N GLN A 437 -9.19 -5.22 18.24
CA GLN A 437 -9.07 -5.89 16.95
C GLN A 437 -9.66 -7.29 17.01
N GLN A 438 -10.39 -7.68 15.95
CA GLN A 438 -10.76 -9.06 15.65
C GLN A 438 -10.17 -9.43 14.29
N PHE A 439 -9.47 -10.55 14.24
CA PHE A 439 -8.87 -11.10 13.04
C PHE A 439 -9.27 -12.57 12.88
N ASN A 440 -9.97 -12.91 11.81
CA ASN A 440 -10.39 -14.29 11.54
C ASN A 440 -9.27 -15.05 10.80
N LYS A 441 -8.37 -15.67 11.58
CA LYS A 441 -7.22 -16.38 11.03
C LYS A 441 -7.63 -17.58 10.18
N THR A 442 -8.71 -18.28 10.53
CA THR A 442 -9.21 -19.42 9.74
C THR A 442 -9.50 -19.02 8.29
N ILE A 443 -10.19 -17.90 8.07
CA ILE A 443 -10.54 -17.46 6.72
C ILE A 443 -9.35 -16.81 6.03
N LEU A 444 -8.60 -15.99 6.75
CA LEU A 444 -7.53 -15.17 6.16
C LEU A 444 -6.21 -15.92 5.96
N ARG A 445 -5.99 -17.03 6.68
CA ARG A 445 -4.73 -17.80 6.66
C ARG A 445 -4.93 -19.31 6.54
N GLY A 446 -6.17 -19.78 6.47
CA GLY A 446 -6.51 -21.20 6.35
C GLY A 446 -6.43 -22.02 7.63
N GLU A 447 -6.07 -21.42 8.77
CA GLU A 447 -5.87 -22.13 10.04
C GLU A 447 -6.17 -21.23 11.25
N GLY A 448 -6.24 -21.84 12.44
CA GLY A 448 -6.43 -21.13 13.70
C GLY A 448 -7.91 -20.87 14.03
N GLY A 449 -8.27 -19.70 14.45
CA GLY A 449 -9.62 -19.30 14.86
C GLY A 449 -9.76 -17.78 14.75
N ASN A 450 -10.74 -17.24 15.45
CA ASN A 450 -10.83 -15.80 15.64
C ASN A 450 -9.82 -15.36 16.71
N ILE A 451 -9.03 -14.35 16.41
CA ILE A 451 -8.13 -13.69 17.34
C ILE A 451 -8.81 -12.40 17.78
N TYR A 452 -8.95 -12.21 19.08
CA TYR A 452 -9.45 -10.98 19.69
C TYR A 452 -8.33 -10.36 20.50
N SER A 453 -8.00 -9.11 20.24
CA SER A 453 -6.91 -8.42 20.94
C SER A 453 -7.28 -7.01 21.36
N ASN A 454 -6.74 -6.61 22.52
CA ASN A 454 -6.78 -5.24 23.01
C ASN A 454 -5.35 -4.70 23.06
N ILE A 455 -5.12 -3.57 22.41
CA ILE A 455 -3.78 -3.02 22.22
C ILE A 455 -3.74 -1.62 22.82
N PHE A 456 -2.75 -1.38 23.67
CA PHE A 456 -2.51 -0.11 24.33
C PHE A 456 -1.15 0.42 23.91
N ILE A 457 -1.08 1.68 23.51
CA ILE A 457 0.14 2.34 23.04
C ILE A 457 0.27 3.69 23.73
N GLY A 458 1.46 3.95 24.26
CA GLY A 458 1.89 5.25 24.74
C GLY A 458 3.19 5.63 24.08
N ASP A 459 3.23 6.80 23.44
CA ASP A 459 4.40 7.35 22.78
C ASP A 459 4.62 8.79 23.26
N GLY A 460 5.80 9.08 23.76
CA GLY A 460 6.16 10.38 24.28
C GLY A 460 7.41 10.93 23.59
N LYS A 461 7.34 12.19 23.15
CA LYS A 461 8.47 12.89 22.55
C LYS A 461 8.83 14.14 23.36
N TRP A 462 10.08 14.17 23.81
CA TRP A 462 10.63 15.26 24.61
C TRP A 462 11.78 15.95 23.88
N THR A 463 11.55 17.18 23.42
CA THR A 463 12.59 18.06 22.89
C THR A 463 13.33 18.71 24.05
N ILE A 464 14.45 18.14 24.46
CA ILE A 464 15.25 18.59 25.62
C ILE A 464 15.83 19.98 25.31
N ASN A 465 16.42 20.12 24.12
CA ASN A 465 16.92 21.37 23.57
C ASN A 465 17.02 21.27 22.04
N ASP A 466 17.59 22.26 21.36
CA ASP A 466 17.72 22.30 19.90
C ASP A 466 18.57 21.16 19.32
N ARG A 467 19.40 20.52 20.14
CA ARG A 467 20.28 19.43 19.73
C ARG A 467 19.73 18.04 20.07
N PHE A 468 19.04 17.91 21.20
CA PHE A 468 18.62 16.61 21.73
C PHE A 468 17.12 16.48 21.79
N THR A 469 16.60 15.43 21.18
CA THR A 469 15.20 15.00 21.28
C THR A 469 15.15 13.52 21.64
N LEU A 470 14.42 13.19 22.70
CA LEU A 470 14.18 11.83 23.17
C LEU A 470 12.75 11.43 22.83
N ARG A 471 12.56 10.26 22.25
CA ARG A 471 11.26 9.60 22.08
C ARG A 471 11.28 8.27 22.80
N ALA A 472 10.23 7.98 23.54
CA ALA A 472 10.02 6.70 24.21
C ALA A 472 8.62 6.21 23.90
N GLU A 473 8.52 4.94 23.52
CA GLU A 473 7.28 4.27 23.14
C GLU A 473 7.15 2.97 23.93
N ALA A 474 5.94 2.69 24.42
CA ALA A 474 5.57 1.43 25.05
C ALA A 474 4.27 0.94 24.45
N GLN A 475 4.21 -0.33 24.11
CA GLN A 475 3.04 -1.00 23.57
C GLN A 475 2.76 -2.29 24.35
N TYR A 476 1.49 -2.60 24.52
CA TYR A 476 1.04 -3.87 25.12
C TYR A 476 -0.19 -4.40 24.41
N LEU A 477 -0.13 -5.66 23.98
CA LEU A 477 -1.23 -6.39 23.34
C LEU A 477 -1.67 -7.51 24.25
N LEU A 478 -2.96 -7.53 24.57
CA LEU A 478 -3.63 -8.55 25.36
C LEU A 478 -4.47 -9.45 24.45
N THR A 479 -4.22 -10.74 24.50
CA THR A 479 -5.03 -11.76 23.82
C THR A 479 -4.92 -13.12 24.48
N GLU A 480 -6.00 -13.87 24.50
CA GLU A 480 -6.02 -15.27 24.95
C GLU A 480 -5.79 -16.27 23.80
N HIS A 481 -5.53 -15.73 22.59
CA HIS A 481 -5.40 -16.53 21.35
C HIS A 481 -3.94 -16.56 20.87
N GLU A 482 -3.63 -17.49 19.98
CA GLU A 482 -2.33 -17.62 19.31
C GLU A 482 -1.14 -17.68 20.29
N SER A 483 -0.19 -16.76 20.10
CA SER A 483 1.02 -16.67 20.91
C SER A 483 0.82 -15.98 22.27
N GLY A 484 -0.45 -15.57 22.62
CA GLY A 484 -0.75 -14.85 23.84
C GLY A 484 -0.28 -13.39 23.81
N ASP A 485 -0.08 -12.84 24.99
CA ASP A 485 0.25 -11.41 25.17
C ASP A 485 1.61 -11.02 24.62
N TRP A 486 1.70 -9.76 24.13
CA TRP A 486 2.92 -9.15 23.63
C TRP A 486 3.21 -7.82 24.29
N GLY A 487 4.49 -7.55 24.52
CA GLY A 487 5.00 -6.24 24.94
C GLY A 487 6.01 -5.70 23.93
N CYS A 488 6.04 -4.40 23.72
CA CYS A 488 7.04 -3.75 22.89
C CYS A 488 7.46 -2.42 23.51
N GLY A 489 8.78 -2.14 23.50
CA GLY A 489 9.36 -0.87 23.92
C GLY A 489 10.34 -0.36 22.88
N LEU A 490 10.35 0.97 22.67
CA LEU A 490 11.28 1.67 21.78
C LEU A 490 11.79 2.92 22.49
N VAL A 491 13.08 3.18 22.37
CA VAL A 491 13.70 4.45 22.76
C VAL A 491 14.54 4.97 21.61
N GLU A 492 14.33 6.23 21.25
CA GLU A 492 15.08 6.93 20.21
C GLU A 492 15.67 8.22 20.76
N LEU A 493 16.97 8.43 20.54
CA LEU A 493 17.66 9.67 20.86
C LEU A 493 18.15 10.32 19.56
N SER A 494 17.52 11.42 19.18
CA SER A 494 18.00 12.25 18.08
C SER A 494 19.02 13.26 18.59
N VAL A 495 20.18 13.31 17.93
CA VAL A 495 21.28 14.24 18.17
C VAL A 495 21.46 15.09 16.91
N ALA A 496 20.70 16.17 16.84
CA ALA A 496 20.72 17.05 15.67
C ALA A 496 22.11 17.66 15.47
N PRO A 497 22.54 17.88 14.21
CA PRO A 497 21.75 17.65 12.99
C PRO A 497 21.97 16.26 12.35
N TYR A 498 22.83 15.39 12.89
CA TYR A 498 23.38 14.27 12.11
C TYR A 498 22.99 12.88 12.60
N PHE A 499 22.76 12.66 13.88
CA PHE A 499 22.65 11.31 14.42
C PHE A 499 21.30 11.02 15.06
N MET A 500 20.85 9.77 14.91
CA MET A 500 19.76 9.19 15.67
C MET A 500 20.17 7.79 16.15
N PHE A 501 19.98 7.53 17.43
CA PHE A 501 20.21 6.23 18.07
C PHE A 501 18.85 5.65 18.43
N SER A 502 18.61 4.39 18.10
CA SER A 502 17.36 3.69 18.44
C SER A 502 17.65 2.32 19.03
N VAL A 503 16.87 1.96 20.05
CA VAL A 503 16.85 0.63 20.64
C VAL A 503 15.41 0.23 20.86
N SER A 504 15.06 -0.97 20.42
CA SER A 504 13.73 -1.54 20.63
C SER A 504 13.81 -3.01 21.04
N ASP A 505 12.82 -3.47 21.80
CA ASP A 505 12.62 -4.88 22.10
C ASP A 505 11.14 -5.20 22.08
N GLN A 506 10.78 -6.25 21.38
CA GLN A 506 9.45 -6.83 21.35
C GLN A 506 9.50 -8.20 22.01
N ILE A 507 8.69 -8.39 23.03
CA ILE A 507 8.65 -9.62 23.82
C ILE A 507 7.31 -10.31 23.56
N GLY A 508 7.37 -11.58 23.17
CA GLY A 508 6.19 -12.40 22.94
C GLY A 508 6.56 -13.87 22.99
N ARG A 509 5.72 -14.70 22.38
CA ARG A 509 5.99 -16.13 22.24
C ARG A 509 6.17 -16.48 20.77
N THR A 510 6.93 -17.51 20.50
CA THR A 510 6.96 -18.13 19.17
C THR A 510 5.59 -18.75 18.85
N GLU A 511 5.33 -19.02 17.58
CA GLU A 511 4.06 -19.64 17.18
C GLU A 511 3.78 -20.94 17.96
N PRO A 512 2.53 -21.18 18.36
CA PRO A 512 2.17 -22.41 19.05
C PRO A 512 2.31 -23.62 18.11
N LYS A 513 2.88 -24.69 18.64
CA LYS A 513 2.94 -25.98 17.95
C LYS A 513 1.99 -26.97 18.64
N ASN A 514 1.07 -27.58 17.87
CA ASN A 514 0.09 -28.54 18.37
C ASN A 514 -0.78 -28.01 19.55
N GLY A 515 -1.17 -26.71 19.50
CA GLY A 515 -1.97 -26.08 20.55
C GLY A 515 -1.22 -25.74 21.85
N ILE A 516 0.10 -25.93 21.89
CA ILE A 516 0.94 -25.57 23.03
C ILE A 516 1.61 -24.23 22.73
N TYR A 517 1.50 -23.26 23.62
CA TYR A 517 2.19 -21.98 23.52
C TYR A 517 3.69 -22.17 23.28
N GLY A 518 4.21 -21.46 22.29
CA GLY A 518 5.64 -21.46 22.00
C GLY A 518 6.48 -20.85 23.14
N GLU A 519 7.79 -20.97 23.03
CA GLU A 519 8.73 -20.41 23.99
C GLU A 519 8.70 -18.86 23.96
N LYS A 520 9.04 -18.22 25.09
CA LYS A 520 9.22 -16.77 25.12
C LYS A 520 10.39 -16.37 24.24
N ALA A 521 10.18 -15.38 23.42
CA ALA A 521 11.19 -14.86 22.50
C ALA A 521 11.28 -13.34 22.58
N HIS A 522 12.49 -12.83 22.44
CA HIS A 522 12.81 -11.42 22.33
C HIS A 522 13.20 -11.08 20.89
N TYR A 523 12.64 -10.02 20.37
CA TYR A 523 12.94 -9.52 19.03
C TYR A 523 13.43 -8.08 19.18
N TYR A 524 14.74 -7.98 19.33
CA TYR A 524 15.42 -6.73 19.63
C TYR A 524 16.08 -6.12 18.40
N ASN A 525 16.19 -4.80 18.40
CA ASN A 525 16.93 -4.05 17.39
C ASN A 525 17.65 -2.87 18.05
N ALA A 526 18.91 -2.68 17.69
CA ALA A 526 19.67 -1.48 18.04
C ALA A 526 20.26 -0.90 16.76
N ALA A 527 20.05 0.39 16.51
CA ALA A 527 20.52 1.02 15.27
C ALA A 527 21.03 2.45 15.50
N ILE A 528 21.95 2.84 14.63
CA ILE A 528 22.48 4.21 14.53
C ILE A 528 22.17 4.69 13.11
N THR A 529 21.52 5.85 13.00
CA THR A 529 21.29 6.52 11.73
C THR A 529 22.16 7.77 11.68
N PHE A 530 22.82 7.98 10.55
CA PHE A 530 23.59 9.17 10.23
C PHE A 530 23.00 9.85 8.99
N ASP A 531 22.62 11.12 9.16
CA ASP A 531 22.06 11.96 8.10
C ASP A 531 23.04 13.09 7.78
N TYR A 532 23.50 13.19 6.53
CA TYR A 532 24.37 14.27 6.08
C TYR A 532 24.01 14.72 4.66
N LYS A 533 23.51 15.93 4.52
CA LYS A 533 22.99 16.46 3.25
C LYS A 533 21.94 15.52 2.66
N ALA A 534 22.25 14.94 1.50
CA ALA A 534 21.38 14.02 0.78
C ALA A 534 21.64 12.53 1.13
N HIS A 535 22.61 12.24 2.00
CA HIS A 535 22.96 10.89 2.42
C HIS A 535 22.28 10.53 3.74
N ARG A 536 21.69 9.34 3.79
CA ARG A 536 21.21 8.71 5.00
C ARG A 536 21.76 7.30 5.09
N ILE A 537 22.44 6.98 6.16
CA ILE A 537 23.01 5.66 6.43
C ILE A 537 22.48 5.20 7.78
N MET A 538 21.86 4.03 7.83
CA MET A 538 21.50 3.36 9.08
C MET A 538 22.30 2.07 9.18
N VAL A 539 22.89 1.81 10.34
CA VAL A 539 23.52 0.55 10.68
C VAL A 539 22.86 0.03 11.93
N GLY A 540 22.36 -1.19 11.89
CA GLY A 540 21.68 -1.83 13.00
C GLY A 540 22.09 -3.28 13.17
N TYR A 541 21.86 -3.81 14.37
CA TYR A 541 21.92 -5.23 14.68
C TYR A 541 20.64 -5.63 15.37
N GLY A 542 20.02 -6.68 14.87
CA GLY A 542 18.74 -7.08 15.40
C GLY A 542 18.35 -8.51 15.10
N ARG A 543 17.24 -8.88 15.73
CA ARG A 543 16.53 -10.15 15.61
C ARG A 543 15.08 -9.80 15.32
N THR A 544 14.59 -10.16 14.15
CA THR A 544 13.23 -9.84 13.69
C THR A 544 12.32 -11.05 13.71
N ARG A 545 11.07 -10.84 14.05
CA ARG A 545 10.02 -11.84 14.06
C ARG A 545 9.58 -12.19 12.63
N ALA A 546 9.22 -13.45 12.40
CA ALA A 546 8.44 -13.82 11.22
C ALA A 546 7.06 -13.18 11.27
N GLY A 547 6.53 -12.79 10.12
CA GLY A 547 5.19 -12.23 10.03
C GLY A 547 4.89 -11.59 8.69
N TYR A 548 3.68 -11.07 8.57
CA TYR A 548 3.25 -10.37 7.37
C TYR A 548 3.61 -8.89 7.45
N ASN A 549 4.24 -8.38 6.40
CA ASN A 549 4.42 -6.96 6.15
C ASN A 549 3.39 -6.53 5.10
N CYS A 550 2.57 -5.53 5.43
CA CYS A 550 1.47 -5.10 4.58
C CYS A 550 1.50 -3.60 4.36
N THR A 551 1.19 -3.18 3.13
CA THR A 551 1.07 -1.78 2.74
C THR A 551 0.02 -1.66 1.64
N GLY A 552 -0.93 -0.72 1.80
CA GLY A 552 -1.92 -0.41 0.78
C GLY A 552 -2.81 -1.59 0.35
N GLY A 553 -3.07 -2.54 1.26
CA GLY A 553 -3.90 -3.72 0.98
C GLY A 553 -3.16 -4.90 0.35
N VAL A 554 -1.84 -4.83 0.24
CA VAL A 554 -0.98 -5.93 -0.22
C VAL A 554 -0.08 -6.38 0.91
N CYS A 555 0.05 -7.68 1.09
CA CYS A 555 0.87 -8.29 2.15
C CYS A 555 1.90 -9.26 1.59
N ARG A 556 3.04 -9.31 2.26
CA ARG A 556 4.08 -10.31 2.05
C ARG A 556 4.48 -10.94 3.37
N PHE A 557 4.67 -12.25 3.37
CA PHE A 557 5.30 -12.93 4.50
C PHE A 557 6.81 -12.67 4.50
N VAL A 558 7.34 -12.24 5.65
CA VAL A 558 8.77 -12.04 5.89
C VAL A 558 9.20 -13.05 6.94
N PRO A 559 10.16 -13.93 6.65
CA PRO A 559 10.67 -14.89 7.62
C PRO A 559 11.44 -14.20 8.75
N ALA A 560 11.58 -14.89 9.87
CA ALA A 560 12.42 -14.42 10.96
C ALA A 560 13.87 -14.25 10.49
N SER A 561 14.55 -13.22 10.98
CA SER A 561 15.95 -12.98 10.63
C SER A 561 16.76 -12.43 11.80
N LYS A 562 18.08 -12.61 11.74
CA LYS A 562 19.04 -12.09 12.72
C LYS A 562 20.33 -11.71 12.00
N GLY A 563 20.84 -10.53 12.26
CA GLY A 563 22.09 -10.08 11.63
C GLY A 563 22.31 -8.57 11.72
N ILE A 564 23.36 -8.12 11.06
CA ILE A 564 23.70 -6.71 10.90
C ILE A 564 22.98 -6.20 9.66
N THR A 565 22.19 -5.14 9.82
CA THR A 565 21.50 -4.48 8.71
C THR A 565 22.14 -3.12 8.41
N ILE A 566 22.25 -2.79 7.13
CA ILE A 566 22.71 -1.50 6.64
C ILE A 566 21.69 -1.00 5.64
N ASN A 567 21.12 0.19 5.87
CA ASN A 567 20.27 0.85 4.90
C ASN A 567 20.96 2.13 4.44
N TYR A 568 21.12 2.29 3.16
CA TYR A 568 21.71 3.48 2.55
C TYR A 568 20.75 4.11 1.57
N ASN A 569 20.52 5.41 1.75
CA ASN A 569 19.71 6.22 0.83
C ASN A 569 20.50 7.48 0.45
N TYR A 570 20.50 7.78 -0.85
CA TYR A 570 21.15 8.97 -1.42
C TYR A 570 20.28 9.54 -2.54
N ASN A 571 20.05 10.84 -2.53
CA ASN A 571 19.32 11.55 -3.58
C ASN A 571 20.18 12.71 -4.09
N PHE A 572 20.25 12.93 -5.40
CA PHE A 572 21.04 14.00 -6.03
C PHE A 572 20.34 14.63 -7.24
#